data_a9ae565d8df876da5f551a5ae64ea935
#
_entry.id   a9ae565d8df876da5f551a5ae64ea935
#
_cell.length_a   1.000
_cell.length_b   1.000
_cell.length_c   1.000
_cell.angle_alpha   90.00
_cell.angle_beta   90.00
_cell.angle_gamma   90.00
#
_symmetry.space_group_name_H-M   'P 1'
#
loop_
_entity.id
_entity.type
_entity.pdbx_description
1 polymer ?
#
loop_
_entity_poly.entity_id
_entity_poly.type
_entity_poly.pdbx_seq_one_letter_code
_entity_poly.pdbx_strand_id
1 'polypeptide(L)'
;MIAGLADALARWEAAPLVQGVLLKGAGEKAFCAGGDVKAVVAQARTGDVAAAAEFFRQEYQLNALLGRMRTPVVAVLDGIVMGGGCGISMHGAFRVATERSLLAMPECALGLFPDVGGSHFLPRLCPGHFGTFLGLTGHRLKGFELKAAGLATHFIPSSRLPALEERLAGLGPTGASVDTVDAALQGFEEVGEVPASSPLHHLAALDECFGAATVEGVQDALRARCEAQASAAAAGEREVLQAALKALAKGSPTSLKVTLQQLAMGRLKSLEECLQMEFRLVHRFLRAPDFAEGVRALLEDKDGEPQWNPGSLSAVTKASVDAYFAPLPEGEELALGGKARRSRGKL
;
A
#
# COMPACT_ATOMS: atom_id res chain seq x y z
N MET A 1 -6.82 -16.96 -6.42
CA MET A 1 -6.07 -15.96 -7.19
C MET A 1 -4.59 -15.95 -6.79
N ILE A 2 -4.24 -15.71 -5.51
CA ILE A 2 -2.84 -15.60 -5.03
C ILE A 2 -2.00 -16.79 -5.50
N ALA A 3 -2.39 -18.03 -5.17
CA ALA A 3 -1.65 -19.23 -5.56
C ALA A 3 -1.49 -19.36 -7.08
N GLY A 4 -2.56 -19.13 -7.85
CA GLY A 4 -2.50 -19.22 -9.31
C GLY A 4 -1.58 -18.16 -9.95
N LEU A 5 -1.55 -16.94 -9.37
CA LEU A 5 -0.64 -15.90 -9.82
C LEU A 5 0.81 -16.21 -9.44
N ALA A 6 1.06 -16.71 -8.23
CA ALA A 6 2.38 -17.13 -7.79
C ALA A 6 2.97 -18.24 -8.68
N ASP A 7 2.16 -19.26 -8.98
CA ASP A 7 2.55 -20.37 -9.88
C ASP A 7 2.85 -19.87 -11.30
N ALA A 8 2.02 -18.98 -11.84
CA ALA A 8 2.21 -18.43 -13.17
C ALA A 8 3.52 -17.61 -13.24
N LEU A 9 3.72 -16.69 -12.29
CA LEU A 9 4.92 -15.85 -12.23
C LEU A 9 6.19 -16.67 -12.05
N ALA A 10 6.17 -17.69 -11.18
CA ALA A 10 7.33 -18.57 -10.99
C ALA A 10 7.69 -19.35 -12.25
N ARG A 11 6.68 -19.86 -13.00
CA ARG A 11 6.90 -20.54 -14.28
C ARG A 11 7.42 -19.57 -15.34
N TRP A 12 6.87 -18.36 -15.42
CA TRP A 12 7.30 -17.36 -16.39
C TRP A 12 8.71 -16.84 -16.11
N GLU A 13 9.08 -16.63 -14.84
CA GLU A 13 10.45 -16.26 -14.45
C GLU A 13 11.47 -17.35 -14.86
N ALA A 14 11.06 -18.63 -14.84
CA ALA A 14 11.91 -19.75 -15.24
C ALA A 14 11.92 -20.00 -16.77
N ALA A 15 11.00 -19.43 -17.53
CA ALA A 15 10.83 -19.68 -18.95
C ALA A 15 11.67 -18.70 -19.79
N PRO A 16 12.71 -19.16 -20.52
CA PRO A 16 13.61 -18.26 -21.26
C PRO A 16 12.95 -17.41 -22.35
N LEU A 17 11.81 -17.84 -22.85
CA LEU A 17 11.04 -17.14 -23.89
C LEU A 17 10.10 -16.05 -23.31
N VAL A 18 9.86 -16.04 -22.01
CA VAL A 18 9.07 -15.00 -21.35
C VAL A 18 10.01 -13.86 -20.97
N GLN A 19 9.91 -12.75 -21.67
CA GLN A 19 10.82 -11.61 -21.51
C GLN A 19 10.16 -10.43 -20.77
N GLY A 20 8.86 -10.48 -20.52
CA GLY A 20 8.11 -9.48 -19.76
C GLY A 20 6.75 -10.03 -19.33
N VAL A 21 6.18 -9.46 -18.28
CA VAL A 21 4.85 -9.81 -17.78
C VAL A 21 4.00 -8.56 -17.69
N LEU A 22 2.82 -8.58 -18.28
CA LEU A 22 1.83 -7.52 -18.15
C LEU A 22 0.73 -7.98 -17.19
N LEU A 23 0.55 -7.28 -16.06
CA LEU A 23 -0.53 -7.50 -15.10
C LEU A 23 -1.62 -6.46 -15.31
N LYS A 24 -2.87 -6.94 -15.49
CA LYS A 24 -4.06 -6.10 -15.69
C LYS A 24 -5.20 -6.59 -14.81
N GLY A 25 -6.07 -5.67 -14.41
CA GLY A 25 -7.36 -6.01 -13.81
C GLY A 25 -8.32 -6.64 -14.82
N ALA A 26 -9.15 -7.58 -14.37
CA ALA A 26 -10.24 -8.10 -15.17
C ALA A 26 -11.42 -7.12 -15.14
N GLY A 27 -11.91 -6.69 -16.31
CA GLY A 27 -12.98 -5.69 -16.44
C GLY A 27 -12.47 -4.25 -16.30
N GLU A 28 -13.40 -3.30 -16.08
CA GLU A 28 -13.13 -1.86 -16.23
C GLU A 28 -13.12 -1.09 -14.90
N LYS A 29 -13.48 -1.74 -13.77
CA LYS A 29 -13.69 -1.03 -12.50
C LYS A 29 -12.44 -0.95 -11.62
N ALA A 30 -11.62 -2.00 -11.64
CA ALA A 30 -10.51 -2.11 -10.72
C ALA A 30 -9.35 -2.91 -11.34
N PHE A 31 -8.14 -2.48 -11.05
CA PHE A 31 -6.99 -3.36 -11.17
C PHE A 31 -7.08 -4.47 -10.11
N CYS A 32 -7.15 -4.10 -8.84
CA CYS A 32 -7.44 -5.00 -7.71
C CYS A 32 -7.87 -4.19 -6.49
N ALA A 33 -9.07 -4.48 -5.96
CA ALA A 33 -9.63 -3.76 -4.81
C ALA A 33 -9.20 -4.32 -3.44
N GLY A 34 -8.25 -5.25 -3.40
CA GLY A 34 -7.73 -5.88 -2.19
C GLY A 34 -8.13 -7.34 -2.03
N GLY A 35 -7.69 -7.94 -0.93
CA GLY A 35 -8.02 -9.30 -0.53
C GLY A 35 -9.45 -9.44 0.00
N ASP A 36 -9.94 -10.67 0.06
CA ASP A 36 -11.24 -10.98 0.66
C ASP A 36 -11.12 -10.99 2.21
N VAL A 37 -11.03 -9.79 2.78
CA VAL A 37 -10.90 -9.62 4.24
C VAL A 37 -12.13 -10.12 5.01
N LYS A 38 -13.30 -10.21 4.38
CA LYS A 38 -14.48 -10.80 5.02
C LYS A 38 -14.28 -12.29 5.25
N ALA A 39 -13.80 -13.02 4.23
CA ALA A 39 -13.48 -14.43 4.37
C ALA A 39 -12.38 -14.67 5.41
N VAL A 40 -11.35 -13.83 5.45
CA VAL A 40 -10.27 -13.89 6.43
C VAL A 40 -10.80 -13.71 7.86
N VAL A 41 -11.63 -12.68 8.10
CA VAL A 41 -12.23 -12.43 9.42
C VAL A 41 -13.20 -13.53 9.80
N ALA A 42 -14.02 -14.03 8.87
CA ALA A 42 -14.91 -15.16 9.12
C ALA A 42 -14.11 -16.40 9.58
N GLN A 43 -12.99 -16.69 8.91
CA GLN A 43 -12.09 -17.78 9.30
C GLN A 43 -11.48 -17.55 10.69
N ALA A 44 -10.99 -16.34 10.98
CA ALA A 44 -10.43 -16.03 12.31
C ALA A 44 -11.48 -16.16 13.43
N ARG A 45 -12.74 -15.77 13.18
CA ARG A 45 -13.86 -15.92 14.15
C ARG A 45 -14.17 -17.38 14.48
N THR A 46 -13.83 -18.35 13.65
CA THR A 46 -13.97 -19.80 14.01
C THR A 46 -12.92 -20.27 15.00
N GLY A 47 -11.95 -19.43 15.39
CA GLY A 47 -10.82 -19.77 16.23
C GLY A 47 -9.61 -20.31 15.46
N ASP A 48 -9.74 -20.54 14.15
CA ASP A 48 -8.63 -20.99 13.28
C ASP A 48 -7.83 -19.79 12.75
N VAL A 49 -7.13 -19.11 13.66
CA VAL A 49 -6.25 -17.99 13.32
C VAL A 49 -5.10 -18.43 12.42
N ALA A 50 -4.68 -19.69 12.51
CA ALA A 50 -3.60 -20.21 11.67
C ALA A 50 -4.00 -20.24 10.18
N ALA A 51 -5.22 -20.69 9.87
CA ALA A 51 -5.74 -20.67 8.50
C ALA A 51 -5.95 -19.24 7.98
N ALA A 52 -6.42 -18.31 8.83
CA ALA A 52 -6.51 -16.90 8.45
C ALA A 52 -5.12 -16.27 8.18
N ALA A 53 -4.11 -16.62 8.97
CA ALA A 53 -2.73 -16.18 8.77
C ALA A 53 -2.09 -16.79 7.51
N GLU A 54 -2.51 -17.98 7.08
CA GLU A 54 -2.02 -18.64 5.87
C GLU A 54 -2.37 -17.84 4.59
N PHE A 55 -3.54 -17.18 4.57
CA PHE A 55 -3.88 -16.24 3.50
C PHE A 55 -2.80 -15.17 3.32
N PHE A 56 -2.40 -14.50 4.41
CA PHE A 56 -1.37 -13.46 4.39
C PHE A 56 0.02 -14.03 4.09
N ARG A 57 0.32 -15.24 4.57
CA ARG A 57 1.57 -15.93 4.25
C ARG A 57 1.75 -16.10 2.75
N GLN A 58 0.74 -16.60 2.07
CA GLN A 58 0.76 -16.78 0.62
C GLN A 58 0.82 -15.45 -0.12
N GLU A 59 0.09 -14.45 0.35
CA GLU A 59 0.10 -13.11 -0.25
C GLU A 59 1.48 -12.46 -0.13
N TYR A 60 2.11 -12.50 1.05
CA TYR A 60 3.43 -11.90 1.25
C TYR A 60 4.54 -12.67 0.54
N GLN A 61 4.41 -13.97 0.38
CA GLN A 61 5.30 -14.76 -0.48
C GLN A 61 5.20 -14.34 -1.95
N LEU A 62 3.98 -14.07 -2.44
CA LEU A 62 3.76 -13.52 -3.78
C LEU A 62 4.37 -12.12 -3.92
N ASN A 63 4.20 -11.24 -2.93
CA ASN A 63 4.80 -9.91 -2.93
C ASN A 63 6.34 -9.98 -2.99
N ALA A 64 6.94 -10.88 -2.19
CA ALA A 64 8.38 -11.12 -2.22
C ALA A 64 8.86 -11.69 -3.57
N LEU A 65 8.08 -12.58 -4.18
CA LEU A 65 8.37 -13.11 -5.52
C LEU A 65 8.43 -11.97 -6.54
N LEU A 66 7.40 -11.12 -6.60
CA LEU A 66 7.35 -9.96 -7.50
C LEU A 66 8.55 -9.03 -7.33
N GLY A 67 8.95 -8.75 -6.07
CA GLY A 67 10.11 -7.92 -5.78
C GLY A 67 11.46 -8.54 -6.19
N ARG A 68 11.51 -9.84 -6.43
CA ARG A 68 12.73 -10.59 -6.83
C ARG A 68 12.80 -10.90 -8.31
N MET A 69 11.70 -10.78 -9.05
CA MET A 69 11.66 -11.13 -10.47
C MET A 69 12.68 -10.32 -11.27
N ARG A 70 13.37 -11.02 -12.17
CA ARG A 70 14.26 -10.43 -13.17
C ARG A 70 13.51 -10.08 -14.44
N THR A 71 12.52 -10.89 -14.76
CA THR A 71 11.57 -10.62 -15.83
C THR A 71 10.80 -9.35 -15.49
N PRO A 72 10.86 -8.28 -16.32
CA PRO A 72 10.15 -7.03 -16.04
C PRO A 72 8.64 -7.27 -15.92
N VAL A 73 8.08 -6.84 -14.80
CA VAL A 73 6.63 -6.85 -14.57
C VAL A 73 6.11 -5.44 -14.76
N VAL A 74 5.12 -5.26 -15.62
CA VAL A 74 4.38 -4.03 -15.85
C VAL A 74 2.98 -4.19 -15.28
N ALA A 75 2.67 -3.50 -14.19
CA ALA A 75 1.33 -3.46 -13.62
C ALA A 75 0.56 -2.25 -14.19
N VAL A 76 -0.56 -2.49 -14.86
CA VAL A 76 -1.45 -1.45 -15.38
C VAL A 76 -2.52 -1.14 -14.34
N LEU A 77 -2.34 -0.04 -13.61
CA LEU A 77 -3.16 0.39 -12.49
C LEU A 77 -4.44 1.09 -12.95
N ASP A 78 -5.18 0.48 -13.87
CA ASP A 78 -6.36 1.07 -14.46
C ASP A 78 -7.60 0.81 -13.58
N GLY A 79 -8.13 1.86 -12.94
CA GLY A 79 -9.20 1.79 -11.95
C GLY A 79 -8.72 1.68 -10.50
N ILE A 80 -9.48 0.98 -9.66
CA ILE A 80 -9.23 0.90 -8.20
C ILE A 80 -8.02 0.00 -7.90
N VAL A 81 -7.13 0.48 -7.01
CA VAL A 81 -5.95 -0.21 -6.48
C VAL A 81 -5.92 -0.04 -4.97
N MET A 82 -6.26 -1.07 -4.20
CA MET A 82 -6.31 -0.97 -2.74
C MET A 82 -5.76 -2.23 -2.06
N GLY A 83 -5.15 -2.07 -0.89
CA GLY A 83 -4.66 -3.17 -0.07
C GLY A 83 -3.80 -4.16 -0.87
N GLY A 84 -4.21 -5.44 -0.96
CA GLY A 84 -3.54 -6.46 -1.77
C GLY A 84 -3.30 -6.08 -3.23
N GLY A 85 -4.09 -5.14 -3.81
CA GLY A 85 -3.83 -4.56 -5.13
C GLY A 85 -2.51 -3.79 -5.18
N CYS A 86 -2.15 -3.08 -4.11
CA CYS A 86 -0.83 -2.48 -3.96
C CYS A 86 0.25 -3.57 -3.89
N GLY A 87 0.01 -4.65 -3.14
CA GLY A 87 0.96 -5.76 -2.99
C GLY A 87 1.37 -6.41 -4.31
N ILE A 88 0.42 -6.61 -5.22
CA ILE A 88 0.72 -7.22 -6.53
C ILE A 88 1.22 -6.24 -7.59
N SER A 89 1.31 -4.95 -7.27
CA SER A 89 1.77 -3.92 -8.22
C SER A 89 3.03 -3.17 -7.78
N MET A 90 3.18 -2.85 -6.49
CA MET A 90 4.24 -1.93 -6.03
C MET A 90 5.65 -2.50 -6.11
N HIS A 91 5.80 -3.82 -6.16
CA HIS A 91 7.11 -4.50 -6.08
C HIS A 91 7.69 -4.89 -7.45
N GLY A 92 6.90 -4.79 -8.53
CA GLY A 92 7.35 -5.01 -9.90
C GLY A 92 8.15 -3.82 -10.45
N ALA A 93 8.75 -4.02 -11.65
CA ALA A 93 9.60 -3.01 -12.28
C ALA A 93 8.83 -1.74 -12.67
N PHE A 94 7.62 -1.90 -13.20
CA PHE A 94 6.85 -0.78 -13.75
C PHE A 94 5.41 -0.78 -13.26
N ARG A 95 4.90 0.43 -13.01
CA ARG A 95 3.53 0.73 -12.62
C ARG A 95 3.00 1.83 -13.53
N VAL A 96 2.01 1.51 -14.33
CA VAL A 96 1.38 2.44 -15.28
C VAL A 96 0.07 2.92 -14.68
N ALA A 97 0.00 4.18 -14.28
CA ALA A 97 -1.25 4.82 -13.88
C ALA A 97 -1.99 5.38 -15.11
N THR A 98 -3.32 5.43 -15.03
CA THR A 98 -4.20 6.09 -15.99
C THR A 98 -5.01 7.18 -15.28
N GLU A 99 -5.78 7.96 -16.03
CA GLU A 99 -6.74 8.94 -15.48
C GLU A 99 -7.82 8.28 -14.59
N ARG A 100 -8.02 6.97 -14.74
CA ARG A 100 -9.00 6.18 -13.97
C ARG A 100 -8.42 5.60 -12.68
N SER A 101 -7.10 5.63 -12.52
CA SER A 101 -6.43 5.08 -11.34
C SER A 101 -6.91 5.74 -10.06
N LEU A 102 -7.19 4.93 -9.04
CA LEU A 102 -7.52 5.37 -7.69
C LEU A 102 -6.83 4.42 -6.71
N LEU A 103 -5.82 4.92 -5.99
CA LEU A 103 -5.04 4.14 -5.05
C LEU A 103 -5.24 4.63 -3.62
N ALA A 104 -5.38 3.68 -2.69
CA ALA A 104 -5.37 3.94 -1.26
C ALA A 104 -4.91 2.71 -0.46
N MET A 105 -4.43 2.98 0.76
CA MET A 105 -4.17 1.98 1.81
C MET A 105 -5.06 2.32 3.03
N PRO A 106 -6.35 1.91 3.04
CA PRO A 106 -7.32 2.33 4.04
C PRO A 106 -7.36 1.45 5.30
N GLU A 107 -6.33 0.65 5.54
CA GLU A 107 -6.30 -0.43 6.53
C GLU A 107 -6.51 0.06 7.96
N CYS A 108 -6.03 1.27 8.33
CA CYS A 108 -6.26 1.83 9.67
C CYS A 108 -7.76 2.02 9.99
N ALA A 109 -8.59 2.29 8.97
CA ALA A 109 -10.04 2.38 9.13
C ALA A 109 -10.71 1.00 9.22
N LEU A 110 -10.01 -0.07 8.79
CA LEU A 110 -10.44 -1.46 8.93
C LEU A 110 -9.95 -2.12 10.23
N GLY A 111 -9.25 -1.39 11.10
CA GLY A 111 -8.66 -1.99 12.28
C GLY A 111 -7.47 -2.92 11.97
N LEU A 112 -6.81 -2.71 10.83
CA LEU A 112 -5.61 -3.39 10.37
C LEU A 112 -4.49 -2.36 10.23
N PHE A 113 -3.49 -2.58 9.42
CA PHE A 113 -2.38 -1.70 9.10
C PHE A 113 -2.06 -1.83 7.60
N PRO A 114 -1.44 -0.81 6.94
CA PRO A 114 -0.96 -0.94 5.57
C PRO A 114 0.09 -2.04 5.45
N ASP A 115 -0.30 -3.19 4.96
CA ASP A 115 0.49 -4.40 4.79
C ASP A 115 1.03 -4.56 3.37
N VAL A 116 1.24 -5.79 2.90
CA VAL A 116 1.70 -6.16 1.55
C VAL A 116 2.97 -5.43 1.09
N GLY A 117 3.88 -5.13 2.00
CA GLY A 117 5.07 -4.31 1.77
C GLY A 117 4.80 -2.81 1.90
N GLY A 118 3.66 -2.39 2.48
CA GLY A 118 3.34 -0.99 2.77
C GLY A 118 4.40 -0.31 3.60
N SER A 119 4.97 -1.00 4.58
CA SER A 119 6.09 -0.51 5.38
C SER A 119 7.39 -0.34 4.58
N HIS A 120 7.50 -0.96 3.40
CA HIS A 120 8.63 -0.78 2.51
C HIS A 120 8.41 0.39 1.54
N PHE A 121 7.29 0.43 0.79
CA PHE A 121 7.15 1.43 -0.27
C PHE A 121 6.66 2.78 0.23
N LEU A 122 5.75 2.86 1.22
CA LEU A 122 5.22 4.14 1.70
C LEU A 122 6.30 5.09 2.24
N PRO A 123 7.25 4.66 3.12
CA PRO A 123 8.29 5.56 3.62
C PRO A 123 9.30 6.03 2.58
N ARG A 124 9.26 5.47 1.36
CA ARG A 124 10.15 5.79 0.24
C ARG A 124 9.52 6.67 -0.82
N LEU A 125 8.22 6.97 -0.66
CA LEU A 125 7.51 7.93 -1.51
C LEU A 125 7.99 9.33 -1.17
N CYS A 126 7.89 10.27 -2.07
CA CYS A 126 8.17 11.70 -1.94
C CYS A 126 9.11 12.08 -0.78
N PRO A 127 9.90 13.09 -0.84
CA PRO A 127 10.69 13.49 0.33
C PRO A 127 9.78 13.72 1.55
N GLY A 128 10.23 13.27 2.73
CA GLY A 128 9.55 13.51 3.99
C GLY A 128 8.58 12.40 4.44
N HIS A 129 7.45 12.79 5.03
CA HIS A 129 6.48 11.91 5.69
C HIS A 129 5.16 11.74 4.92
N PHE A 130 5.17 11.99 3.60
CA PHE A 130 3.97 11.84 2.76
C PHE A 130 3.42 10.40 2.80
N GLY A 131 4.30 9.40 2.78
CA GLY A 131 3.88 8.01 2.94
C GLY A 131 3.27 7.72 4.31
N THR A 132 3.72 8.39 5.37
CA THR A 132 3.11 8.32 6.71
C THR A 132 1.69 8.90 6.69
N PHE A 133 1.50 10.05 6.03
CA PHE A 133 0.18 10.62 5.79
C PHE A 133 -0.74 9.63 5.08
N LEU A 134 -0.31 9.02 3.97
CA LEU A 134 -1.10 8.05 3.23
C LEU A 134 -1.47 6.83 4.07
N GLY A 135 -0.50 6.26 4.79
CA GLY A 135 -0.69 5.05 5.59
C GLY A 135 -1.59 5.24 6.81
N LEU A 136 -1.51 6.41 7.47
CA LEU A 136 -2.35 6.70 8.65
C LEU A 136 -3.77 7.12 8.28
N THR A 137 -3.94 7.83 7.15
CA THR A 137 -5.24 8.42 6.79
C THR A 137 -6.02 7.61 5.78
N GLY A 138 -5.36 6.71 5.02
CA GLY A 138 -5.98 6.03 3.88
C GLY A 138 -6.38 6.99 2.76
N HIS A 139 -5.68 8.14 2.65
CA HIS A 139 -6.01 9.13 1.63
C HIS A 139 -5.92 8.53 0.23
N ARG A 140 -6.87 8.90 -0.63
CA ARG A 140 -7.01 8.38 -1.98
C ARG A 140 -6.31 9.30 -2.97
N LEU A 141 -5.30 8.79 -3.66
CA LEU A 141 -4.68 9.46 -4.79
C LEU A 141 -5.31 9.00 -6.11
N LYS A 142 -5.41 9.89 -7.09
CA LYS A 142 -6.09 9.63 -8.37
C LYS A 142 -5.21 10.02 -9.55
N GLY A 143 -5.34 9.26 -10.63
CA GLY A 143 -4.78 9.62 -11.91
C GLY A 143 -3.28 9.97 -11.84
N PHE A 144 -2.92 11.14 -12.32
CA PHE A 144 -1.54 11.61 -12.37
C PHE A 144 -0.90 11.82 -10.99
N GLU A 145 -1.69 11.99 -9.91
CA GLU A 145 -1.16 12.07 -8.54
C GLU A 145 -0.31 10.85 -8.17
N LEU A 146 -0.64 9.65 -8.70
CA LEU A 146 0.13 8.43 -8.44
C LEU A 146 1.55 8.55 -8.99
N LYS A 147 1.70 9.12 -10.20
CA LYS A 147 3.01 9.38 -10.81
C LYS A 147 3.75 10.46 -10.05
N ALA A 148 3.09 11.57 -9.74
CA ALA A 148 3.68 12.69 -9.01
C ALA A 148 4.13 12.30 -7.59
N ALA A 149 3.42 11.37 -6.93
CA ALA A 149 3.77 10.82 -5.62
C ALA A 149 4.86 9.74 -5.66
N GLY A 150 5.24 9.22 -6.84
CA GLY A 150 6.18 8.11 -7.00
C GLY A 150 5.55 6.70 -6.84
N LEU A 151 4.23 6.61 -6.69
CA LEU A 151 3.51 5.33 -6.65
C LEU A 151 3.44 4.68 -8.04
N ALA A 152 3.29 5.46 -9.10
CA ALA A 152 3.41 4.99 -10.47
C ALA A 152 4.75 5.43 -11.08
N THR A 153 5.30 4.61 -11.98
CA THR A 153 6.50 4.92 -12.76
C THR A 153 6.14 5.72 -14.01
N HIS A 154 4.97 5.46 -14.60
CA HIS A 154 4.48 6.09 -15.81
C HIS A 154 3.01 6.49 -15.66
N PHE A 155 2.61 7.54 -16.39
CA PHE A 155 1.21 7.91 -16.56
C PHE A 155 0.86 7.83 -18.03
N ILE A 156 -0.07 6.93 -18.39
CA ILE A 156 -0.47 6.67 -19.77
C ILE A 156 -2.00 6.70 -19.83
N PRO A 157 -2.62 7.55 -20.66
CA PRO A 157 -4.07 7.58 -20.80
C PRO A 157 -4.65 6.21 -21.15
N SER A 158 -5.80 5.87 -20.54
CA SER A 158 -6.42 4.56 -20.73
C SER A 158 -6.75 4.26 -22.20
N SER A 159 -7.04 5.29 -23.00
CA SER A 159 -7.27 5.17 -24.44
C SER A 159 -6.05 4.67 -25.23
N ARG A 160 -4.84 4.83 -24.69
CA ARG A 160 -3.59 4.39 -25.32
C ARG A 160 -3.14 2.99 -24.88
N LEU A 161 -3.78 2.38 -23.88
CA LEU A 161 -3.40 1.07 -23.35
C LEU A 161 -3.43 -0.05 -24.43
N PRO A 162 -4.42 -0.14 -25.34
CA PRO A 162 -4.40 -1.17 -26.38
C PRO A 162 -3.16 -1.10 -27.28
N ALA A 163 -2.79 0.10 -27.71
CA ALA A 163 -1.60 0.30 -28.53
C ALA A 163 -0.29 0.05 -27.77
N LEU A 164 -0.26 0.37 -26.47
CA LEU A 164 0.84 0.01 -25.58
C LEU A 164 1.02 -1.51 -25.48
N GLU A 165 -0.08 -2.25 -25.31
CA GLU A 165 -0.05 -3.72 -25.23
C GLU A 165 0.51 -4.33 -26.51
N GLU A 166 0.05 -3.86 -27.68
CA GLU A 166 0.60 -4.29 -28.98
C GLU A 166 2.09 -3.97 -29.10
N ARG A 167 2.52 -2.78 -28.63
CA ARG A 167 3.93 -2.37 -28.63
C ARG A 167 4.78 -3.28 -27.75
N LEU A 168 4.31 -3.59 -26.52
CA LEU A 168 5.02 -4.48 -25.60
C LEU A 168 5.09 -5.92 -26.15
N ALA A 169 4.01 -6.43 -26.71
CA ALA A 169 3.99 -7.73 -27.36
C ALA A 169 4.95 -7.80 -28.57
N GLY A 170 5.09 -6.69 -29.29
CA GLY A 170 5.99 -6.56 -30.43
C GLY A 170 7.48 -6.46 -30.09
N LEU A 171 7.87 -6.38 -28.81
CA LEU A 171 9.30 -6.41 -28.42
C LEU A 171 9.94 -7.78 -28.71
N GLY A 172 9.12 -8.83 -28.80
CA GLY A 172 9.58 -10.19 -29.14
C GLY A 172 10.43 -10.85 -28.05
N PRO A 173 10.83 -12.11 -28.24
CA PRO A 173 11.46 -12.92 -27.19
C PRO A 173 12.92 -12.57 -26.88
N THR A 174 13.54 -11.68 -27.63
CA THR A 174 14.94 -11.23 -27.42
C THR A 174 15.06 -9.74 -27.14
N GLY A 175 13.94 -8.99 -27.19
CA GLY A 175 13.93 -7.54 -27.14
C GLY A 175 13.49 -6.92 -25.79
N ALA A 176 12.86 -7.67 -24.92
CA ALA A 176 12.34 -7.12 -23.67
C ALA A 176 13.39 -7.20 -22.54
N SER A 177 14.03 -6.08 -22.28
CA SER A 177 14.81 -5.80 -21.07
C SER A 177 14.10 -4.71 -20.26
N VAL A 178 14.55 -4.43 -19.04
CA VAL A 178 14.02 -3.29 -18.27
C VAL A 178 14.12 -2.01 -19.08
N ASP A 179 15.26 -1.76 -19.75
CA ASP A 179 15.48 -0.52 -20.52
C ASP A 179 14.59 -0.44 -21.76
N THR A 180 14.37 -1.54 -22.50
CA THR A 180 13.52 -1.54 -23.69
C THR A 180 12.03 -1.45 -23.35
N VAL A 181 11.61 -2.05 -22.23
CA VAL A 181 10.25 -1.89 -21.70
C VAL A 181 10.03 -0.45 -21.25
N ASP A 182 10.99 0.15 -20.51
CA ASP A 182 10.94 1.55 -20.09
C ASP A 182 10.80 2.50 -21.29
N ALA A 183 11.65 2.32 -22.30
CA ALA A 183 11.57 3.13 -23.53
C ALA A 183 10.23 2.96 -24.28
N ALA A 184 9.65 1.75 -24.28
CA ALA A 184 8.32 1.52 -24.85
C ALA A 184 7.24 2.28 -24.06
N LEU A 185 7.28 2.23 -22.71
CA LEU A 185 6.35 2.94 -21.85
C LEU A 185 6.47 4.46 -22.01
N GLN A 186 7.69 5.01 -22.05
CA GLN A 186 7.96 6.43 -22.27
C GLN A 186 7.36 6.93 -23.61
N GLY A 187 7.34 6.13 -24.66
CA GLY A 187 6.72 6.46 -25.94
C GLY A 187 5.20 6.70 -25.88
N PHE A 188 4.55 6.24 -24.81
CA PHE A 188 3.11 6.43 -24.55
C PHE A 188 2.81 7.37 -23.40
N GLU A 189 3.84 7.77 -22.64
CA GLU A 189 3.66 8.60 -21.47
C GLU A 189 3.13 9.98 -21.82
N GLU A 190 2.24 10.50 -20.98
CA GLU A 190 1.73 11.86 -21.06
C GLU A 190 1.92 12.58 -19.72
N VAL A 191 2.07 13.90 -19.78
CA VAL A 191 2.10 14.75 -18.60
C VAL A 191 0.66 15.07 -18.22
N GLY A 192 0.24 14.64 -17.05
CA GLY A 192 -1.05 15.01 -16.47
C GLY A 192 -0.94 16.21 -15.54
N GLU A 193 -2.07 16.65 -15.02
CA GLU A 193 -2.14 17.71 -14.02
C GLU A 193 -2.39 17.12 -12.62
N VAL A 194 -1.71 17.69 -11.63
CA VAL A 194 -2.03 17.45 -10.22
C VAL A 194 -3.22 18.36 -9.85
N PRO A 195 -4.37 17.81 -9.43
CA PRO A 195 -5.54 18.63 -9.10
C PRO A 195 -5.23 19.67 -8.02
N ALA A 196 -5.86 20.85 -8.11
CA ALA A 196 -5.63 21.94 -7.14
C ALA A 196 -5.95 21.54 -5.69
N SER A 197 -6.86 20.56 -5.49
CA SER A 197 -7.21 20.00 -4.18
C SER A 197 -6.23 18.92 -3.69
N SER A 198 -5.19 18.61 -4.46
CA SER A 198 -4.26 17.54 -4.13
C SER A 198 -3.41 17.87 -2.89
N PRO A 199 -3.20 16.90 -1.99
CA PRO A 199 -2.25 17.04 -0.88
C PRO A 199 -0.81 17.26 -1.34
N LEU A 200 -0.48 16.93 -2.58
CA LEU A 200 0.85 17.11 -3.15
C LEU A 200 1.28 18.60 -3.25
N HIS A 201 0.31 19.53 -3.22
CA HIS A 201 0.61 20.96 -3.13
C HIS A 201 1.01 21.43 -1.73
N HIS A 202 0.87 20.56 -0.71
CA HIS A 202 1.05 20.89 0.70
C HIS A 202 2.08 19.97 1.40
N LEU A 203 3.05 19.43 0.64
CA LEU A 203 4.04 18.47 1.14
C LEU A 203 4.82 18.97 2.34
N ALA A 204 5.19 20.26 2.38
CA ALA A 204 5.93 20.83 3.51
C ALA A 204 5.10 20.82 4.81
N ALA A 205 3.81 21.17 4.73
CA ALA A 205 2.90 21.13 5.88
C ALA A 205 2.65 19.69 6.36
N LEU A 206 2.48 18.75 5.41
CA LEU A 206 2.32 17.34 5.73
C LEU A 206 3.59 16.73 6.34
N ASP A 207 4.77 17.10 5.85
CA ASP A 207 6.05 16.64 6.39
C ASP A 207 6.24 17.12 7.83
N GLU A 208 5.96 18.38 8.11
CA GLU A 208 6.00 18.97 9.45
C GLU A 208 5.06 18.23 10.42
N CYS A 209 3.80 18.01 10.02
CA CYS A 209 2.80 17.40 10.90
C CYS A 209 3.02 15.89 11.08
N PHE A 210 3.28 15.15 10.01
CA PHE A 210 3.42 13.69 10.04
C PHE A 210 4.82 13.20 10.41
N GLY A 211 5.76 14.11 10.63
CA GLY A 211 7.09 13.85 11.18
C GLY A 211 7.11 13.65 12.70
N ALA A 212 6.00 13.89 13.39
CA ALA A 212 5.91 13.70 14.84
C ALA A 212 6.10 12.22 15.25
N ALA A 213 6.73 12.00 16.39
CA ALA A 213 7.08 10.66 16.88
C ALA A 213 5.88 9.84 17.38
N THR A 214 4.74 10.48 17.64
CA THR A 214 3.51 9.83 18.15
C THR A 214 2.30 10.29 17.35
N VAL A 215 1.25 9.46 17.34
CA VAL A 215 -0.01 9.80 16.66
C VAL A 215 -0.67 11.01 17.30
N GLU A 216 -0.59 11.12 18.62
CA GLU A 216 -1.05 12.29 19.38
C GLU A 216 -0.30 13.56 18.92
N GLY A 217 1.02 13.47 18.79
CA GLY A 217 1.86 14.58 18.29
C GLY A 217 1.49 14.97 16.84
N VAL A 218 1.18 13.99 15.96
CA VAL A 218 0.64 14.27 14.63
C VAL A 218 -0.68 15.05 14.72
N GLN A 219 -1.61 14.62 15.58
CA GLN A 219 -2.89 15.30 15.74
C GLN A 219 -2.72 16.74 16.29
N ASP A 220 -1.81 16.93 17.24
CA ASP A 220 -1.56 18.25 17.82
C ASP A 220 -0.90 19.20 16.82
N ALA A 221 0.06 18.71 16.04
CA ALA A 221 0.67 19.48 14.94
C ALA A 221 -0.36 19.89 13.87
N LEU A 222 -1.24 18.95 13.48
CA LEU A 222 -2.32 19.23 12.52
C LEU A 222 -3.30 20.29 13.06
N ARG A 223 -3.70 20.22 14.33
CA ARG A 223 -4.59 21.22 14.97
C ARG A 223 -3.93 22.60 15.01
N ALA A 224 -2.71 22.67 15.52
CA ALA A 224 -1.95 23.93 15.60
C ALA A 224 -1.77 24.57 14.22
N ARG A 225 -1.46 23.76 13.20
CA ARG A 225 -1.31 24.25 11.83
C ARG A 225 -2.64 24.75 11.25
N CYS A 226 -3.76 24.05 11.46
CA CYS A 226 -5.09 24.50 11.05
C CYS A 226 -5.48 25.84 11.68
N GLU A 227 -5.14 26.08 12.96
CA GLU A 227 -5.42 27.31 13.69
C GLU A 227 -4.55 28.47 13.16
N ALA A 228 -3.27 28.23 12.89
CA ALA A 228 -2.35 29.22 12.33
C ALA A 228 -2.73 29.67 10.91
N GLN A 229 -3.41 28.83 10.13
CA GLN A 229 -3.79 29.08 8.74
C GLN A 229 -5.20 29.69 8.60
N ALA A 230 -5.44 30.83 9.26
CA ALA A 230 -6.76 31.49 9.25
C ALA A 230 -7.05 32.27 7.94
N SER A 231 -6.05 32.46 7.05
CA SER A 231 -6.23 33.24 5.81
C SER A 231 -6.97 32.45 4.70
N ALA A 232 -7.65 33.18 3.82
CA ALA A 232 -8.30 32.61 2.67
C ALA A 232 -7.31 31.94 1.68
N ALA A 233 -6.09 32.47 1.58
CA ALA A 233 -5.02 31.93 0.73
C ALA A 233 -4.56 30.53 1.17
N ALA A 234 -4.76 30.14 2.41
CA ALA A 234 -4.41 28.84 2.98
C ALA A 234 -5.60 27.85 3.02
N ALA A 235 -6.71 28.17 2.37
CA ALA A 235 -7.92 27.33 2.45
C ALA A 235 -7.70 25.89 2.00
N GLY A 236 -6.97 25.68 0.90
CA GLY A 236 -6.67 24.32 0.38
C GLY A 236 -5.80 23.50 1.32
N GLU A 237 -4.77 24.10 1.92
CA GLU A 237 -3.95 23.44 2.93
C GLU A 237 -4.80 23.02 4.13
N ARG A 238 -5.58 23.96 4.67
CA ARG A 238 -6.45 23.69 5.82
C ARG A 238 -7.46 22.58 5.55
N GLU A 239 -8.03 22.50 4.35
CA GLU A 239 -8.96 21.43 3.95
C GLU A 239 -8.27 20.06 4.01
N VAL A 240 -7.06 19.93 3.46
CA VAL A 240 -6.26 18.70 3.51
C VAL A 240 -5.95 18.31 4.96
N LEU A 241 -5.51 19.26 5.80
CA LEU A 241 -5.18 18.97 7.21
C LEU A 241 -6.41 18.57 8.04
N GLN A 242 -7.56 19.23 7.81
CA GLN A 242 -8.83 18.87 8.47
C GLN A 242 -9.33 17.49 8.03
N ALA A 243 -9.19 17.15 6.75
CA ALA A 243 -9.51 15.82 6.25
C ALA A 243 -8.62 14.74 6.90
N ALA A 244 -7.33 15.04 7.08
CA ALA A 244 -6.40 14.16 7.79
C ALA A 244 -6.81 13.96 9.26
N LEU A 245 -7.12 15.02 10.00
CA LEU A 245 -7.62 14.93 11.38
C LEU A 245 -8.88 14.05 11.48
N LYS A 246 -9.80 14.22 10.54
CA LYS A 246 -11.05 13.44 10.46
C LYS A 246 -10.79 11.96 10.20
N ALA A 247 -9.81 11.65 9.35
CA ALA A 247 -9.41 10.27 9.07
C ALA A 247 -8.75 9.62 10.29
N LEU A 248 -7.82 10.32 10.96
CA LEU A 248 -7.19 9.85 12.19
C LEU A 248 -8.20 9.61 13.32
N ALA A 249 -9.23 10.45 13.43
CA ALA A 249 -10.27 10.29 14.45
C ALA A 249 -11.17 9.05 14.22
N LYS A 250 -11.25 8.55 12.98
CA LYS A 250 -12.05 7.38 12.60
C LYS A 250 -11.26 6.07 12.65
N GLY A 251 -9.94 6.14 12.53
CA GLY A 251 -9.09 4.95 12.51
C GLY A 251 -8.99 4.27 13.88
N SER A 252 -8.72 2.96 13.88
CA SER A 252 -8.42 2.23 15.13
C SER A 252 -7.21 2.84 15.82
N PRO A 253 -7.29 3.19 17.11
CA PRO A 253 -6.16 3.72 17.87
C PRO A 253 -4.94 2.78 17.86
N THR A 254 -5.17 1.47 17.94
CA THR A 254 -4.10 0.46 17.86
C THR A 254 -3.47 0.45 16.47
N SER A 255 -4.29 0.42 15.42
CA SER A 255 -3.82 0.45 14.03
C SER A 255 -2.97 1.68 13.73
N LEU A 256 -3.40 2.85 14.15
CA LEU A 256 -2.68 4.11 13.94
C LEU A 256 -1.28 4.08 14.58
N LYS A 257 -1.18 3.66 15.86
CA LYS A 257 0.12 3.60 16.57
C LYS A 257 1.04 2.53 16.00
N VAL A 258 0.52 1.35 15.68
CA VAL A 258 1.30 0.28 15.05
C VAL A 258 1.76 0.73 13.67
N THR A 259 0.90 1.36 12.87
CA THR A 259 1.24 1.85 11.52
C THR A 259 2.35 2.91 11.58
N LEU A 260 2.27 3.87 12.50
CA LEU A 260 3.32 4.88 12.65
C LEU A 260 4.68 4.23 12.96
N GLN A 261 4.71 3.27 13.89
CA GLN A 261 5.94 2.56 14.26
C GLN A 261 6.46 1.67 13.10
N GLN A 262 5.59 0.94 12.42
CA GLN A 262 6.01 0.08 11.30
C GLN A 262 6.61 0.88 10.15
N LEU A 263 6.04 2.04 9.79
CA LEU A 263 6.56 2.88 8.72
C LEU A 263 7.93 3.46 9.08
N ALA A 264 8.12 3.89 10.33
CA ALA A 264 9.41 4.35 10.83
C ALA A 264 10.47 3.24 10.75
N MET A 265 10.14 2.01 11.18
CA MET A 265 11.05 0.86 11.11
C MET A 265 11.32 0.41 9.67
N GLY A 266 10.29 0.40 8.82
CA GLY A 266 10.36 -0.06 7.44
C GLY A 266 11.24 0.80 6.54
N ARG A 267 11.44 2.08 6.89
CA ARG A 267 12.34 3.00 6.16
C ARG A 267 13.77 2.43 5.99
N LEU A 268 14.24 1.65 6.95
CA LEU A 268 15.60 1.10 7.00
C LEU A 268 15.66 -0.39 6.64
N LYS A 269 14.54 -1.03 6.32
CA LYS A 269 14.43 -2.48 6.08
C LYS A 269 14.33 -2.80 4.59
N SER A 270 14.81 -3.99 4.20
CA SER A 270 14.51 -4.58 2.89
C SER A 270 13.02 -4.92 2.77
N LEU A 271 12.55 -5.19 1.54
CA LEU A 271 11.16 -5.65 1.32
C LEU A 271 10.88 -6.93 2.13
N GLU A 272 11.80 -7.89 2.12
CA GLU A 272 11.66 -9.15 2.84
C GLU A 272 11.54 -8.94 4.35
N GLU A 273 12.39 -8.08 4.93
CA GLU A 273 12.34 -7.74 6.35
C GLU A 273 11.05 -7.00 6.72
N CYS A 274 10.54 -6.16 5.80
CA CYS A 274 9.23 -5.50 5.96
C CYS A 274 8.11 -6.55 5.97
N LEU A 275 8.05 -7.44 5.00
CA LEU A 275 7.03 -8.50 4.91
C LEU A 275 7.08 -9.45 6.12
N GLN A 276 8.27 -9.79 6.63
CA GLN A 276 8.41 -10.56 7.86
C GLN A 276 7.88 -9.81 9.09
N MET A 277 8.18 -8.53 9.21
CA MET A 277 7.63 -7.66 10.25
C MET A 277 6.10 -7.57 10.14
N GLU A 278 5.56 -7.31 8.97
CA GLU A 278 4.12 -7.22 8.70
C GLU A 278 3.42 -8.55 9.02
N PHE A 279 4.05 -9.69 8.76
CA PHE A 279 3.49 -11.00 9.11
C PHE A 279 3.36 -11.20 10.63
N ARG A 280 4.32 -10.69 11.42
CA ARG A 280 4.20 -10.64 12.88
C ARG A 280 3.02 -9.79 13.32
N LEU A 281 2.82 -8.63 12.69
CA LEU A 281 1.70 -7.74 12.97
C LEU A 281 0.37 -8.44 12.68
N VAL A 282 0.22 -9.05 11.49
CA VAL A 282 -1.00 -9.77 11.11
C VAL A 282 -1.41 -10.82 12.15
N HIS A 283 -0.46 -11.61 12.66
CA HIS A 283 -0.73 -12.61 13.68
C HIS A 283 -1.39 -12.04 14.95
N ARG A 284 -1.06 -10.78 15.31
CA ARG A 284 -1.63 -10.08 16.47
C ARG A 284 -2.97 -9.44 16.12
N PHE A 285 -3.06 -8.81 14.98
CA PHE A 285 -4.31 -8.20 14.51
C PHE A 285 -5.43 -9.23 14.31
N LEU A 286 -5.12 -10.44 13.82
CA LEU A 286 -6.09 -11.53 13.69
C LEU A 286 -6.64 -12.04 15.06
N ARG A 287 -5.91 -11.77 16.16
CA ARG A 287 -6.32 -12.14 17.52
C ARG A 287 -6.95 -10.95 18.27
N ALA A 288 -6.72 -9.73 17.81
CA ALA A 288 -7.28 -8.51 18.38
C ALA A 288 -8.68 -8.24 17.84
N PRO A 289 -9.54 -7.51 18.57
CA PRO A 289 -10.93 -7.30 18.17
C PRO A 289 -11.08 -6.34 16.99
N ASP A 290 -10.18 -5.37 16.82
CA ASP A 290 -10.38 -4.21 15.95
C ASP A 290 -10.51 -4.59 14.47
N PHE A 291 -9.75 -5.57 13.98
CA PHE A 291 -9.86 -5.99 12.57
C PHE A 291 -11.22 -6.60 12.26
N ALA A 292 -11.73 -7.45 13.13
CA ALA A 292 -13.06 -8.03 12.97
C ALA A 292 -14.16 -6.96 13.07
N GLU A 293 -13.99 -5.99 13.96
CA GLU A 293 -14.94 -4.88 14.14
C GLU A 293 -14.93 -3.91 12.94
N GLY A 294 -13.76 -3.56 12.44
CA GLY A 294 -13.66 -2.69 11.27
C GLY A 294 -14.28 -3.32 10.02
N VAL A 295 -14.08 -4.63 9.82
CA VAL A 295 -14.73 -5.38 8.73
C VAL A 295 -16.24 -5.41 8.92
N ARG A 296 -16.75 -5.65 10.13
CA ARG A 296 -18.18 -5.56 10.45
C ARG A 296 -18.73 -4.18 10.06
N ALA A 297 -18.15 -3.13 10.63
CA ALA A 297 -18.69 -1.78 10.51
C ALA A 297 -18.64 -1.23 9.07
N LEU A 298 -17.58 -1.54 8.31
CA LEU A 298 -17.39 -0.94 6.98
C LEU A 298 -17.87 -1.83 5.83
N LEU A 299 -17.86 -3.16 6.00
CA LEU A 299 -18.09 -4.07 4.89
C LEU A 299 -19.30 -5.00 5.09
N GLU A 300 -19.60 -5.42 6.32
CA GLU A 300 -20.74 -6.31 6.63
C GLU A 300 -22.00 -5.48 6.88
N ASP A 301 -22.11 -4.82 8.04
CA ASP A 301 -23.27 -4.01 8.45
C ASP A 301 -23.35 -2.67 7.73
N LYS A 302 -22.19 -2.10 7.39
CA LYS A 302 -22.03 -0.82 6.68
C LYS A 302 -22.63 0.37 7.43
N ASP A 303 -22.64 0.30 8.77
CA ASP A 303 -23.03 1.40 9.65
C ASP A 303 -21.96 2.52 9.70
N GLY A 304 -20.70 2.19 9.41
CA GLY A 304 -19.58 3.13 9.42
C GLY A 304 -19.17 3.59 10.83
N GLU A 305 -19.63 2.89 11.88
CA GLU A 305 -19.44 3.21 13.29
C GLU A 305 -18.69 2.11 14.06
N PRO A 306 -17.40 1.87 13.77
CA PRO A 306 -16.65 0.84 14.45
C PRO A 306 -16.43 1.17 15.94
N GLN A 307 -16.60 0.16 16.78
CA GLN A 307 -16.38 0.25 18.23
C GLN A 307 -14.99 -0.29 18.57
N TRP A 308 -13.98 0.58 18.48
CA TRP A 308 -12.58 0.20 18.71
C TRP A 308 -12.29 -0.20 20.15
N ASN A 309 -11.42 -1.20 20.33
CA ASN A 309 -10.98 -1.63 21.65
C ASN A 309 -9.45 -1.89 21.66
N PRO A 310 -8.64 -0.97 22.25
CA PRO A 310 -9.01 0.23 23.04
C PRO A 310 -9.65 1.35 22.18
N GLY A 311 -10.60 2.08 22.78
CA GLY A 311 -11.37 3.14 22.11
C GLY A 311 -10.66 4.51 22.04
N SER A 312 -9.42 4.64 22.54
CA SER A 312 -8.67 5.91 22.51
C SER A 312 -7.17 5.67 22.34
N LEU A 313 -6.48 6.67 21.78
CA LEU A 313 -5.02 6.64 21.65
C LEU A 313 -4.33 6.52 23.01
N SER A 314 -4.80 7.24 24.03
CA SER A 314 -4.20 7.22 25.36
C SER A 314 -4.27 5.85 26.06
N ALA A 315 -5.24 5.00 25.69
CA ALA A 315 -5.36 3.65 26.21
C ALA A 315 -4.42 2.63 25.51
N VAL A 316 -3.85 2.97 24.35
CA VAL A 316 -2.85 2.16 23.64
C VAL A 316 -1.47 2.51 24.15
N THR A 317 -0.88 1.68 24.99
CA THR A 317 0.44 1.93 25.59
C THR A 317 1.57 1.58 24.62
N LYS A 318 2.76 2.18 24.85
CA LYS A 318 3.96 1.79 24.09
C LYS A 318 4.25 0.29 24.21
N ALA A 319 4.12 -0.29 25.38
CA ALA A 319 4.35 -1.72 25.61
C ALA A 319 3.39 -2.58 24.80
N SER A 320 2.11 -2.19 24.69
CA SER A 320 1.15 -2.91 23.84
C SER A 320 1.49 -2.82 22.36
N VAL A 321 1.95 -1.66 21.89
CA VAL A 321 2.43 -1.51 20.50
C VAL A 321 3.68 -2.35 20.24
N ASP A 322 4.68 -2.30 21.12
CA ASP A 322 5.93 -3.07 20.97
C ASP A 322 5.65 -4.59 20.90
N ALA A 323 4.64 -5.07 21.63
CA ALA A 323 4.23 -6.48 21.60
C ALA A 323 3.77 -6.95 20.19
N TYR A 324 3.25 -6.07 19.35
CA TYR A 324 2.88 -6.42 17.97
C TYR A 324 4.11 -6.77 17.11
N PHE A 325 5.26 -6.20 17.41
CA PHE A 325 6.51 -6.40 16.67
C PHE A 325 7.37 -7.56 17.20
N ALA A 326 7.00 -8.14 18.35
CA ALA A 326 7.75 -9.23 18.94
C ALA A 326 7.83 -10.44 17.98
N PRO A 327 8.92 -11.20 17.98
CA PRO A 327 9.03 -12.42 17.19
C PRO A 327 7.87 -13.39 17.43
N LEU A 328 7.54 -14.18 16.42
CA LEU A 328 6.62 -15.30 16.54
C LEU A 328 7.35 -16.51 17.13
N PRO A 329 6.62 -17.52 17.63
CA PRO A 329 7.21 -18.81 18.01
C PRO A 329 8.05 -19.41 16.88
N GLU A 330 8.99 -20.27 17.25
CA GLU A 330 9.83 -21.00 16.29
C GLU A 330 8.94 -21.78 15.30
N GLY A 331 9.25 -21.64 14.00
CA GLY A 331 8.49 -22.27 12.92
C GLY A 331 7.25 -21.49 12.45
N GLU A 332 6.79 -20.45 13.15
CA GLU A 332 5.64 -19.64 12.74
C GLU A 332 6.03 -18.40 11.92
N GLU A 333 7.29 -17.99 11.94
CA GLU A 333 7.78 -16.83 11.17
C GLU A 333 7.55 -16.99 9.67
N LEU A 334 7.43 -15.88 8.95
CA LEU A 334 7.31 -15.91 7.50
C LEU A 334 8.62 -16.37 6.84
N ALA A 335 8.60 -17.55 6.28
CA ALA A 335 9.68 -18.05 5.45
C ALA A 335 9.52 -17.51 4.02
N LEU A 336 10.44 -16.66 3.60
CA LEU A 336 10.57 -16.18 2.23
C LEU A 336 11.69 -16.95 1.56
N GLY A 337 11.37 -17.89 0.66
CA GLY A 337 12.35 -18.66 -0.10
C GLY A 337 13.24 -17.77 -0.98
N GLY A 338 14.57 -18.09 -1.09
CA GLY A 338 15.52 -17.38 -1.95
C GLY A 338 16.39 -16.37 -1.20
N LYS A 339 17.61 -16.09 -1.73
CA LYS A 339 18.50 -15.07 -1.19
C LYS A 339 18.03 -13.68 -1.60
N ALA A 340 17.95 -12.75 -0.64
CA ALA A 340 17.67 -11.34 -0.88
C ALA A 340 18.59 -10.76 -1.96
N ARG A 341 18.03 -10.07 -2.94
CA ARG A 341 18.78 -9.25 -3.88
C ARG A 341 19.07 -7.89 -3.24
N ARG A 342 20.33 -7.43 -3.28
CA ARG A 342 20.62 -6.03 -3.00
C ARG A 342 19.90 -5.19 -4.07
N SER A 343 18.97 -4.33 -3.64
CA SER A 343 18.25 -3.41 -4.51
C SER A 343 19.25 -2.59 -5.33
N ARG A 344 19.25 -2.74 -6.65
CA ARG A 344 19.78 -1.71 -7.54
C ARG A 344 18.67 -0.67 -7.66
N GLY A 345 18.94 0.48 -7.06
CA GLY A 345 17.99 1.56 -6.92
C GLY A 345 17.36 2.02 -8.22
N LYS A 346 16.07 2.23 -8.13
CA LYS A 346 15.31 3.38 -8.61
C LYS A 346 13.89 3.19 -8.05
N LEU A 347 13.63 3.74 -6.87
CA LEU A 347 12.34 4.28 -6.49
C LEU A 347 12.32 5.72 -6.93
#